data_96bf9c2f1e0d93faac3b762cb70288b0
#
_entry.id   96bf9c2f1e0d93faac3b762cb70288b0
#
_cell.length_a   1.000
_cell.length_b   1.000
_cell.length_c   1.000
_cell.angle_alpha   90.00
_cell.angle_beta   90.00
_cell.angle_gamma   90.00
#
_symmetry.space_group_name_H-M   'P 1'
#
loop_
_entity.id
_entity.type
_entity.pdbx_description
1 polymer ?
#
loop_
_entity_poly.entity_id
_entity_poly.type
_entity_poly.pdbx_seq_one_letter_code
_entity_poly.pdbx_strand_id
1 'polypeptide(L)'
;MNKKSLSSIINWISGDIAIDLGTANTLIWLKGKGVVINEPSIVARTIHDDNIVAVGDEAKAMLGRTHRDLETIRPLQDGVIADFKMTDGMLQGFINKINFSRMARPRMVICVPSGVTEVERLSLIHI
;
A
#
# COMPACT_ATOMS: atom_id res chain seq x y z
N MET A 1 -13.53 29.61 21.35
CA MET A 1 -12.98 28.70 20.32
C MET A 1 -14.12 28.28 19.41
N ASN A 2 -14.00 28.55 18.14
CA ASN A 2 -15.09 28.37 17.16
C ASN A 2 -15.26 26.87 16.83
N LYS A 3 -16.48 26.33 16.84
CA LYS A 3 -16.78 24.92 16.50
C LYS A 3 -16.19 24.47 15.17
N LYS A 4 -16.02 25.37 14.20
CA LYS A 4 -15.37 25.12 12.91
C LYS A 4 -13.87 24.89 13.04
N SER A 5 -13.20 25.48 14.02
CA SER A 5 -11.76 25.27 14.25
C SER A 5 -11.49 23.90 14.89
N LEU A 6 -12.34 23.44 15.79
CA LEU A 6 -12.21 22.15 16.45
C LEU A 6 -12.44 20.99 15.47
N SER A 7 -13.46 21.10 14.61
CA SER A 7 -13.74 20.09 13.58
C SER A 7 -12.63 20.01 12.53
N SER A 8 -11.99 21.13 12.23
CA SER A 8 -10.82 21.17 11.33
C SER A 8 -9.60 20.48 11.94
N ILE A 9 -9.35 20.68 13.25
CA ILE A 9 -8.25 20.03 13.97
C ILE A 9 -8.51 18.53 14.11
N ILE A 10 -9.74 18.13 14.43
CA ILE A 10 -10.12 16.70 14.54
C ILE A 10 -10.04 16.00 13.17
N ASN A 11 -10.45 16.67 12.09
CA ASN A 11 -10.30 16.16 10.73
C ASN A 11 -8.82 16.08 10.29
N TRP A 12 -7.96 16.91 10.85
CA TRP A 12 -6.52 16.87 10.58
C TRP A 12 -5.82 15.74 11.33
N ILE A 13 -6.34 15.36 12.51
CA ILE A 13 -5.79 14.29 13.37
C ILE A 13 -6.30 12.90 12.96
N SER A 14 -7.51 12.80 12.40
CA SER A 14 -8.08 11.53 11.91
C SER A 14 -8.15 11.52 10.38
N GLY A 15 -7.02 11.25 9.74
CA GLY A 15 -7.01 11.00 8.30
C GLY A 15 -7.70 9.68 7.98
N ASP A 16 -8.74 9.68 7.16
CA ASP A 16 -9.29 8.46 6.58
C ASP A 16 -8.49 8.10 5.32
N ILE A 17 -8.13 6.84 5.21
CA ILE A 17 -7.41 6.28 4.07
C ILE A 17 -8.28 5.24 3.41
N ALA A 18 -8.39 5.30 2.10
CA ALA A 18 -8.96 4.22 1.29
C ALA A 18 -7.87 3.65 0.37
N ILE A 19 -7.74 2.33 0.38
CA ILE A 19 -6.78 1.61 -0.46
C ILE A 19 -7.55 0.67 -1.37
N ASP A 20 -7.29 0.76 -2.67
CA ASP A 20 -7.78 -0.16 -3.67
C ASP A 20 -6.61 -0.99 -4.23
N LEU A 21 -6.60 -2.28 -3.87
CA LEU A 21 -5.59 -3.23 -4.31
C LEU A 21 -6.00 -3.83 -5.66
N GLY A 22 -5.54 -3.21 -6.74
CA GLY A 22 -5.75 -3.74 -8.08
C GLY A 22 -4.61 -4.64 -8.57
N THR A 23 -4.92 -5.52 -9.50
CA THR A 23 -3.91 -6.39 -10.15
C THR A 23 -2.87 -5.57 -10.91
N ALA A 24 -3.27 -4.54 -11.61
CA ALA A 24 -2.38 -3.67 -12.37
C ALA A 24 -1.80 -2.53 -11.53
N ASN A 25 -2.66 -1.81 -10.83
CA ASN A 25 -2.30 -0.61 -10.05
C ASN A 25 -2.93 -0.67 -8.67
N THR A 26 -2.22 -0.11 -7.69
CA THR A 26 -2.73 0.19 -6.36
C THR A 26 -3.01 1.67 -6.25
N LEU A 27 -4.21 2.01 -5.79
CA LEU A 27 -4.66 3.37 -5.54
C LEU A 27 -4.77 3.61 -4.04
N ILE A 28 -4.25 4.73 -3.56
CA ILE A 28 -4.47 5.18 -2.18
C ILE A 28 -5.04 6.59 -2.21
N TRP A 29 -6.17 6.72 -1.57
CA TRP A 29 -6.88 7.98 -1.40
C TRP A 29 -6.83 8.45 0.04
N LEU A 30 -6.55 9.73 0.25
CA LEU A 30 -6.56 10.37 1.55
C LEU A 30 -7.69 11.40 1.64
N LYS A 31 -8.40 11.40 2.75
CA LYS A 31 -9.40 12.43 3.03
C LYS A 31 -8.75 13.80 3.04
N GLY A 32 -9.29 14.72 2.23
CA GLY A 32 -8.81 16.08 2.11
C GLY A 32 -7.65 16.30 1.12
N LYS A 33 -7.03 15.22 0.60
CA LYS A 33 -5.94 15.30 -0.40
C LYS A 33 -6.27 14.60 -1.73
N GLY A 34 -7.27 13.72 -1.74
CA GLY A 34 -7.61 12.92 -2.91
C GLY A 34 -6.66 11.73 -3.11
N VAL A 35 -6.45 11.32 -4.35
CA VAL A 35 -5.55 10.22 -4.70
C VAL A 35 -4.09 10.67 -4.50
N VAL A 36 -3.40 10.02 -3.60
CA VAL A 36 -1.99 10.31 -3.26
C VAL A 36 -1.03 9.26 -3.80
N ILE A 37 -1.49 8.03 -4.03
CA ILE A 37 -0.75 6.95 -4.67
C ILE A 37 -1.61 6.40 -5.81
N ASN A 38 -1.02 6.31 -6.98
CA ASN A 38 -1.53 5.60 -8.14
C ASN A 38 -0.33 4.99 -8.85
N GLU A 39 0.10 3.85 -8.35
CA GLU A 39 1.33 3.20 -8.80
C GLU A 39 1.07 1.74 -9.15
N PRO A 40 1.87 1.16 -10.05
CA PRO A 40 1.71 -0.24 -10.42
C PRO A 40 1.92 -1.16 -9.22
N SER A 41 1.13 -2.24 -9.18
CA SER A 41 1.23 -3.28 -8.16
C SER A 41 2.41 -4.21 -8.47
N ILE A 42 3.62 -3.68 -8.29
CA ILE A 42 4.89 -4.35 -8.56
C ILE A 42 5.81 -4.19 -7.36
N VAL A 43 6.56 -5.24 -7.07
CA VAL A 43 7.58 -5.28 -6.02
C VAL A 43 8.89 -5.74 -6.63
N ALA A 44 9.98 -5.08 -6.27
CA ALA A 44 11.34 -5.57 -6.51
C ALA A 44 11.89 -6.12 -5.19
N ARG A 45 12.39 -7.36 -5.24
CA ARG A 45 12.98 -8.05 -4.09
C ARG A 45 14.33 -8.64 -4.41
N THR A 46 15.12 -8.89 -3.38
CA THR A 46 16.31 -9.71 -3.49
C THR A 46 15.91 -11.20 -3.55
N ILE A 47 16.58 -11.96 -4.42
CA ILE A 47 16.27 -13.38 -4.65
C ILE A 47 16.63 -14.25 -3.44
N HIS A 48 17.70 -13.89 -2.72
CA HIS A 48 18.24 -14.73 -1.66
C HIS A 48 17.51 -14.65 -0.32
N ASP A 49 17.01 -13.47 0.04
CA ASP A 49 16.43 -13.22 1.36
C ASP A 49 15.03 -12.59 1.31
N ASP A 50 14.45 -12.48 0.12
CA ASP A 50 13.11 -11.90 -0.10
C ASP A 50 12.96 -10.46 0.45
N ASN A 51 14.03 -9.72 0.59
CA ASN A 51 13.95 -8.34 1.04
C ASN A 51 13.42 -7.43 -0.06
N ILE A 52 12.40 -6.65 0.26
CA ILE A 52 11.82 -5.68 -0.66
C ILE A 52 12.75 -4.47 -0.75
N VAL A 53 13.19 -4.16 -1.96
CA VAL A 53 14.08 -3.03 -2.26
C VAL A 53 13.35 -1.86 -2.88
N ALA A 54 12.24 -2.11 -3.57
CA ALA A 54 11.41 -1.07 -4.18
C ALA A 54 9.98 -1.55 -4.40
N VAL A 55 9.04 -0.60 -4.48
CA VAL A 55 7.63 -0.86 -4.77
C VAL A 55 7.11 0.16 -5.79
N GLY A 56 6.06 -0.22 -6.53
CA GLY A 56 5.37 0.67 -7.43
C GLY A 56 6.22 1.12 -8.63
N ASP A 57 6.24 2.40 -8.89
CA ASP A 57 6.96 2.99 -10.04
C ASP A 57 8.46 2.73 -9.98
N GLU A 58 9.07 2.75 -8.81
CA GLU A 58 10.48 2.43 -8.62
C GLU A 58 10.79 0.98 -8.99
N ALA A 59 9.93 0.04 -8.56
CA ALA A 59 10.06 -1.36 -8.92
C ALA A 59 9.84 -1.58 -10.43
N LYS A 60 8.87 -0.87 -11.02
CA LYS A 60 8.62 -0.91 -12.46
C LYS A 60 9.82 -0.44 -13.28
N ALA A 61 10.53 0.58 -12.82
CA ALA A 61 11.73 1.08 -13.48
C ALA A 61 12.88 0.06 -13.47
N MET A 62 12.84 -0.91 -12.56
CA MET A 62 13.81 -2.02 -12.48
C MET A 62 13.48 -3.20 -13.40
N LEU A 63 12.28 -3.23 -14.00
CA LEU A 63 11.90 -4.25 -14.99
C LEU A 63 12.87 -4.23 -16.18
N GLY A 64 13.46 -5.38 -16.48
CA GLY A 64 14.40 -5.55 -17.59
C GLY A 64 15.81 -4.98 -17.34
N ARG A 65 16.07 -4.37 -16.17
CA ARG A 65 17.39 -3.90 -15.74
C ARG A 65 17.92 -4.69 -14.55
N THR A 66 17.42 -5.88 -14.36
CA THR A 66 17.66 -6.68 -13.16
C THR A 66 19.14 -7.01 -12.99
N HIS A 67 19.67 -6.56 -11.87
CA HIS A 67 20.88 -7.16 -11.29
C HIS A 67 20.62 -8.66 -11.08
N ARG A 68 21.66 -9.49 -11.15
CA ARG A 68 21.53 -10.96 -10.99
C ARG A 68 20.85 -11.36 -9.67
N ASP A 69 20.80 -10.47 -8.69
CA ASP A 69 20.29 -10.72 -7.35
C ASP A 69 18.91 -10.10 -7.09
N LEU A 70 18.32 -9.44 -8.08
CA LEU A 70 17.02 -8.78 -7.95
C LEU A 70 15.97 -9.39 -8.89
N GLU A 71 14.76 -9.52 -8.39
CA GLU A 71 13.59 -9.98 -9.13
C GLU A 71 12.44 -9.01 -8.95
N THR A 72 11.72 -8.72 -10.03
CA THR A 72 10.47 -7.95 -9.97
C THR A 72 9.29 -8.89 -10.11
N ILE A 73 8.33 -8.80 -9.21
CA ILE A 73 7.14 -9.64 -9.19
C ILE A 73 5.87 -8.80 -9.09
N ARG A 74 4.77 -9.38 -9.57
CA ARG A 74 3.41 -8.86 -9.37
C ARG A 74 2.72 -9.72 -8.31
N PRO A 75 2.55 -9.22 -7.09
CA PRO A 75 1.99 -10.01 -6.00
C PRO A 75 0.48 -10.27 -6.14
N LEU A 76 -0.20 -9.50 -7.01
CA LEU A 76 -1.61 -9.70 -7.34
C LEU A 76 -1.73 -10.14 -8.80
N GLN A 77 -2.48 -11.21 -9.04
CA GLN A 77 -2.72 -11.76 -10.39
C GLN A 77 -4.20 -12.16 -10.51
N ASP A 78 -4.83 -11.79 -11.63
CA ASP A 78 -6.21 -12.16 -11.95
C ASP A 78 -7.23 -11.86 -10.82
N GLY A 79 -7.05 -10.74 -10.14
CA GLY A 79 -7.93 -10.32 -9.04
C GLY A 79 -7.75 -11.11 -7.75
N VAL A 80 -6.66 -11.85 -7.58
CA VAL A 80 -6.31 -12.57 -6.34
C VAL A 80 -4.90 -12.24 -5.87
N ILE A 81 -4.69 -12.39 -4.57
CA ILE A 81 -3.34 -12.28 -3.97
C ILE A 81 -2.60 -13.59 -4.26
N ALA A 82 -1.59 -13.52 -5.12
CA ALA A 82 -0.74 -14.66 -5.45
C ALA A 82 0.42 -14.82 -4.44
N ASP A 83 0.92 -13.71 -3.90
CA ASP A 83 1.95 -13.68 -2.88
C ASP A 83 1.57 -12.69 -1.78
N PHE A 84 1.14 -13.22 -0.63
CA PHE A 84 0.67 -12.41 0.48
C PHE A 84 1.79 -11.59 1.14
N LYS A 85 2.97 -12.20 1.36
CA LYS A 85 4.12 -11.53 1.97
C LYS A 85 4.56 -10.31 1.16
N MET A 86 4.59 -10.46 -0.16
CA MET A 86 4.97 -9.37 -1.06
C MET A 86 3.86 -8.31 -1.17
N THR A 87 2.59 -8.71 -1.11
CA THR A 87 1.46 -7.75 -1.06
C THR A 87 1.50 -6.91 0.21
N ASP A 88 1.72 -7.54 1.35
CA ASP A 88 1.86 -6.86 2.65
C ASP A 88 3.02 -5.86 2.63
N GLY A 89 4.19 -6.29 2.19
CA GLY A 89 5.36 -5.43 2.07
C GLY A 89 5.18 -4.29 1.06
N MET A 90 4.46 -4.53 -0.04
CA MET A 90 4.10 -3.51 -1.02
C MET A 90 3.21 -2.42 -0.38
N LEU A 91 2.19 -2.83 0.36
CA LEU A 91 1.30 -1.91 1.07
C LEU A 91 2.06 -1.07 2.11
N GLN A 92 2.91 -1.70 2.90
CA GLN A 92 3.76 -0.98 3.85
C GLN A 92 4.66 0.03 3.14
N GLY A 93 5.25 -0.35 2.01
CA GLY A 93 6.04 0.55 1.18
C GLY A 93 5.26 1.76 0.68
N PHE A 94 4.04 1.58 0.22
CA PHE A 94 3.17 2.68 -0.20
C PHE A 94 2.72 3.56 0.97
N ILE A 95 2.36 2.98 2.10
CA ILE A 95 1.99 3.71 3.31
C ILE A 95 3.17 4.55 3.82
N ASN A 96 4.39 4.03 3.76
CA ASN A 96 5.59 4.77 4.14
C ASN A 96 5.90 5.96 3.22
N LYS A 97 5.50 5.91 1.95
CA LYS A 97 5.58 7.06 1.03
C LYS A 97 4.63 8.19 1.43
N ILE A 98 3.55 7.87 2.13
CA ILE A 98 2.59 8.85 2.62
C ILE A 98 3.05 9.28 4.01
N ASN A 99 3.63 10.47 4.13
CA ASN A 99 4.10 11.00 5.41
C ASN A 99 2.93 11.24 6.37
N PHE A 100 2.58 10.23 7.17
CA PHE A 100 1.69 10.41 8.30
C PHE A 100 2.44 10.97 9.51
N SER A 101 1.86 11.94 10.18
CA SER A 101 2.28 12.28 11.52
C SER A 101 2.16 11.02 12.40
N ARG A 102 3.22 10.68 13.15
CA ARG A 102 3.23 9.53 14.09
C ARG A 102 2.11 9.55 15.12
N MET A 103 1.44 10.68 15.30
CA MET A 103 0.33 10.86 16.24
C MET A 103 -1.05 10.60 15.60
N ALA A 104 -1.13 10.50 14.28
CA ALA A 104 -2.38 10.20 13.61
C ALA A 104 -2.63 8.69 13.62
N ARG A 105 -3.81 8.29 14.08
CA ARG A 105 -4.34 6.92 13.91
C ARG A 105 -5.41 6.97 12.82
N PRO A 106 -5.03 6.87 11.55
CA PRO A 106 -6.00 6.93 10.47
C PRO A 106 -6.91 5.70 10.48
N ARG A 107 -8.19 5.91 10.16
CA ARG A 107 -9.08 4.81 9.81
C ARG A 107 -8.75 4.40 8.38
N MET A 108 -8.60 3.10 8.18
CA MET A 108 -8.20 2.55 6.89
C MET A 108 -9.29 1.62 6.36
N VAL A 109 -9.70 1.84 5.12
CA VAL A 109 -10.60 0.97 4.37
C VAL A 109 -9.79 0.37 3.23
N ILE A 110 -9.72 -0.95 3.16
CA ILE A 110 -8.99 -1.66 2.12
C ILE A 110 -9.97 -2.48 1.29
N CYS A 111 -10.04 -2.22 -0.01
CA CYS A 111 -10.67 -3.11 -0.97
C CYS A 111 -9.71 -4.25 -1.28
N VAL A 112 -10.06 -5.46 -0.89
CA VAL A 112 -9.28 -6.67 -1.15
C VAL A 112 -9.90 -7.48 -2.28
N PRO A 113 -9.08 -8.17 -3.10
CA PRO A 113 -9.58 -9.06 -4.12
C PRO A 113 -10.44 -10.20 -3.54
N SER A 114 -11.34 -10.75 -4.34
CA SER A 114 -12.09 -11.94 -4.00
C SER A 114 -11.14 -13.13 -3.77
N GLY A 115 -11.43 -13.99 -2.80
CA GLY A 115 -10.62 -15.18 -2.51
C GLY A 115 -9.55 -15.01 -1.44
N VAL A 116 -9.50 -13.85 -0.78
CA VAL A 116 -8.65 -13.65 0.39
C VAL A 116 -9.12 -14.53 1.54
N THR A 117 -8.22 -15.32 2.13
CA THR A 117 -8.51 -16.14 3.30
C THR A 117 -8.74 -15.26 4.53
N GLU A 118 -9.40 -15.81 5.55
CA GLU A 118 -9.63 -15.12 6.82
C GLU A 118 -8.32 -14.71 7.50
N VAL A 119 -7.30 -15.56 7.42
CA VAL A 119 -5.97 -15.29 7.99
C VAL A 119 -5.29 -14.12 7.28
N GLU A 120 -5.34 -14.08 5.97
CA GLU A 120 -4.81 -12.96 5.16
C GLU A 120 -5.56 -11.66 5.44
N ARG A 121 -6.89 -11.73 5.59
CA ARG A 121 -7.70 -10.59 5.97
C ARG A 121 -7.31 -10.03 7.33
N LEU A 122 -7.12 -10.90 8.32
CA LEU A 122 -6.67 -10.50 9.67
C LEU A 122 -5.29 -9.87 9.65
N SER A 123 -4.36 -10.37 8.84
CA SER A 123 -3.03 -9.78 8.69
C SER A 123 -3.07 -8.39 8.08
N LEU A 124 -3.95 -8.14 7.10
CA LEU A 124 -4.14 -6.80 6.51
C LEU A 124 -4.70 -5.79 7.53
N ILE A 125 -5.49 -6.23 8.50
CA ILE A 125 -6.02 -5.37 9.56
C ILE A 125 -4.91 -4.85 10.48
N HIS A 126 -3.81 -5.56 10.62
CA HIS A 126 -2.69 -5.23 11.51
C HIS A 126 -1.57 -4.40 10.85
N ILE A 127 -1.74 -3.97 9.63
CA ILE A 127 -0.78 -3.10 8.93
C ILE A 127 -0.72 -1.68 9.52
#